data_ded1142fd0b827bfbb9eb7d3ee8f397e
#
_entry.id   ded1142fd0b827bfbb9eb7d3ee8f397e
#
_cell.length_a   1.000
_cell.length_b   1.000
_cell.length_c   1.000
_cell.angle_alpha   90.00
_cell.angle_beta   90.00
_cell.angle_gamma   90.00
#
_symmetry.space_group_name_H-M   'P 1'
#
loop_
_entity.id
_entity.type
_entity.pdbx_description
1 polymer ?
#
loop_
_entity_poly.entity_id
_entity_poly.type
_entity_poly.pdbx_seq_one_letter_code
_entity_poly.pdbx_strand_id
1 'polypeptide(L)'
;FLFDLGVAVNDEPFQKLVNQGMIQGRSNFVYRVQRAEGEGDKAPLFVSLGLKDQYEVTPIHVDVNIVHGDVLDIEAFRAWRPEYKDAEFVLENDKYVCGWAVEKMSKSMYNVVNPDLIVENYGADTLRLYEMFLGPVEQSKPWDTNGIDGCHRFLKKFWGLFYNLRTGEFMPNDGEATAEQLKSVHKLLKKVSADIPAFSYNTAVAAFMICVNELSQAHCTNKALLSKLVVALAPFAPHIAEELWAALGNEQSVCDAQWPAYEEKYLEESEAQLAIAFNGKPRFQKAFAANATNAEIEQAAMNDERSAKFLEGKQVVKVIVVPKKIVNIVVKG
;
A
#
# COMPACT_ATOMS: atom_id res chain seq x y z
N PHE A 1 -13.33 -40.22 -4.51
CA PHE A 1 -12.33 -41.22 -4.95
C PHE A 1 -11.13 -41.30 -4.03
N LEU A 2 -10.39 -40.19 -3.78
CA LEU A 2 -9.23 -40.20 -2.85
C LEU A 2 -9.61 -40.50 -1.40
N PHE A 3 -10.79 -40.07 -0.96
CA PHE A 3 -11.36 -40.37 0.34
C PHE A 3 -11.69 -41.86 0.44
N ASP A 4 -12.34 -42.45 -0.58
CA ASP A 4 -12.69 -43.87 -0.61
C ASP A 4 -11.46 -44.77 -0.63
N LEU A 5 -10.33 -44.31 -1.15
CA LEU A 5 -9.03 -44.99 -1.09
C LEU A 5 -8.28 -44.77 0.22
N GLY A 6 -8.80 -43.98 1.16
CA GLY A 6 -8.14 -43.64 2.43
C GLY A 6 -6.91 -42.73 2.27
N VAL A 7 -6.74 -42.07 1.11
CA VAL A 7 -5.65 -41.13 0.85
C VAL A 7 -5.98 -39.75 1.37
N ALA A 8 -7.25 -39.31 1.22
CA ALA A 8 -7.73 -38.05 1.78
C ALA A 8 -8.48 -38.31 3.10
N VAL A 9 -8.32 -37.41 4.07
CA VAL A 9 -8.96 -37.50 5.41
C VAL A 9 -10.42 -37.07 5.38
N ASN A 10 -10.82 -36.26 4.39
CA ASN A 10 -12.17 -35.72 4.23
C ASN A 10 -12.70 -36.03 2.83
N ASP A 11 -14.00 -36.20 2.71
CA ASP A 11 -14.73 -36.40 1.45
C ASP A 11 -14.75 -35.13 0.59
N GLU A 12 -14.82 -33.95 1.25
CA GLU A 12 -14.71 -32.62 0.66
C GLU A 12 -13.44 -31.91 1.18
N PRO A 13 -12.28 -32.08 0.50
CA PRO A 13 -11.01 -31.51 0.97
C PRO A 13 -10.94 -29.98 0.81
N PHE A 14 -11.79 -29.38 -0.03
CA PHE A 14 -11.81 -27.96 -0.33
C PHE A 14 -13.11 -27.33 0.16
N GLN A 15 -13.00 -26.42 1.15
CA GLN A 15 -14.15 -25.76 1.75
C GLN A 15 -14.47 -24.42 1.13
N LYS A 16 -13.50 -23.78 0.46
CA LYS A 16 -13.65 -22.46 -0.14
C LYS A 16 -12.81 -22.32 -1.40
N LEU A 17 -13.44 -21.87 -2.49
CA LEU A 17 -12.75 -21.44 -3.71
C LEU A 17 -12.55 -19.93 -3.67
N VAL A 18 -11.30 -19.49 -3.83
CA VAL A 18 -10.95 -18.09 -4.00
C VAL A 18 -10.38 -17.88 -5.39
N ASN A 19 -11.08 -17.11 -6.23
CA ASN A 19 -10.61 -16.74 -7.55
C ASN A 19 -9.86 -15.43 -7.47
N GLN A 20 -8.53 -15.48 -7.39
CA GLN A 20 -7.71 -14.28 -7.42
C GLN A 20 -7.65 -13.67 -8.83
N GLY A 21 -7.58 -12.34 -8.88
CA GLY A 21 -7.30 -11.58 -10.09
C GLY A 21 -5.88 -11.81 -10.59
N MET A 22 -5.64 -11.44 -11.83
CA MET A 22 -4.30 -11.54 -12.44
C MET A 22 -3.50 -10.26 -12.20
N ILE A 23 -2.19 -10.40 -12.01
CA ILE A 23 -1.25 -9.31 -12.19
C ILE A 23 -0.99 -9.18 -13.69
N GLN A 24 -1.29 -8.01 -14.25
CA GLN A 24 -1.21 -7.70 -15.66
C GLN A 24 0.06 -6.92 -15.97
N GLY A 25 0.60 -7.09 -17.17
CA GLY A 25 1.75 -6.35 -17.66
C GLY A 25 1.33 -5.18 -18.54
N ARG A 26 2.18 -4.18 -18.61
CA ARG A 26 2.11 -3.18 -19.65
C ARG A 26 2.76 -3.75 -20.91
N SER A 27 2.00 -3.89 -21.98
CA SER A 27 2.52 -4.19 -23.32
C SER A 27 2.82 -2.89 -24.04
N ASN A 28 3.93 -2.86 -24.76
CA ASN A 28 4.27 -1.74 -25.65
C ASN A 28 4.16 -2.19 -27.10
N PHE A 29 3.79 -1.25 -27.97
CA PHE A 29 3.58 -1.52 -29.39
C PHE A 29 4.41 -0.60 -30.25
N VAL A 30 5.02 -1.19 -31.27
CA VAL A 30 5.53 -0.46 -32.43
C VAL A 30 4.60 -0.68 -33.61
N TYR A 31 4.50 0.26 -34.52
CA TYR A 31 3.56 0.25 -35.64
C TYR A 31 4.31 0.06 -36.95
N ARG A 32 4.26 -1.16 -37.49
CA ARG A 32 4.87 -1.49 -38.78
C ARG A 32 3.97 -1.04 -39.90
N VAL A 33 4.51 -0.24 -40.83
CA VAL A 33 3.80 0.18 -42.03
C VAL A 33 3.60 -1.02 -42.96
N GLN A 34 2.36 -1.21 -43.42
CA GLN A 34 2.03 -2.19 -44.43
C GLN A 34 2.52 -1.68 -45.80
N ARG A 35 3.17 -2.54 -46.58
CA ARG A 35 3.68 -2.20 -47.91
C ARG A 35 2.88 -2.95 -48.96
N ALA A 36 2.77 -2.35 -50.15
CA ALA A 36 2.10 -3.00 -51.29
C ALA A 36 2.84 -4.25 -51.77
N GLU A 37 2.12 -5.17 -52.40
CA GLU A 37 2.72 -6.34 -53.02
C GLU A 37 3.82 -5.92 -54.02
N GLY A 38 5.02 -6.51 -53.87
CA GLY A 38 6.20 -6.21 -54.70
C GLY A 38 7.28 -5.34 -54.03
N GLU A 39 7.05 -4.80 -52.84
CA GLU A 39 8.05 -4.05 -52.08
C GLU A 39 8.73 -4.86 -50.98
N GLY A 40 8.68 -6.18 -51.03
CA GLY A 40 9.13 -7.07 -49.95
C GLY A 40 10.63 -7.00 -49.58
N ASP A 41 11.50 -6.53 -50.47
CA ASP A 41 12.96 -6.44 -50.23
C ASP A 41 13.41 -5.15 -49.53
N LYS A 42 12.50 -4.20 -49.27
CA LYS A 42 12.85 -2.98 -48.54
C LYS A 42 12.88 -3.20 -47.02
N ALA A 43 13.78 -2.51 -46.34
CA ALA A 43 13.88 -2.51 -44.88
C ALA A 43 12.50 -2.19 -44.22
N PRO A 44 12.10 -2.88 -43.14
CA PRO A 44 10.82 -2.62 -42.49
C PRO A 44 10.75 -1.18 -41.95
N LEU A 45 9.61 -0.51 -42.22
CA LEU A 45 9.35 0.85 -41.77
C LEU A 45 8.41 0.84 -40.56
N PHE A 46 8.77 1.57 -39.54
CA PHE A 46 7.97 1.75 -38.33
C PHE A 46 7.62 3.23 -38.14
N VAL A 47 6.39 3.51 -37.74
CA VAL A 47 5.90 4.87 -37.52
C VAL A 47 5.52 5.08 -36.06
N SER A 48 5.91 6.23 -35.51
CA SER A 48 5.61 6.62 -34.12
C SER A 48 4.10 6.77 -33.87
N LEU A 49 3.67 6.57 -32.63
CA LEU A 49 2.26 6.53 -32.22
C LEU A 49 1.41 7.68 -32.75
N GLY A 50 1.87 8.93 -32.64
CA GLY A 50 1.11 10.14 -33.03
C GLY A 50 1.00 10.30 -34.55
N LEU A 51 1.80 9.58 -35.32
CA LEU A 51 1.79 9.61 -36.80
C LEU A 51 1.12 8.38 -37.43
N LYS A 52 0.73 7.38 -36.64
CA LYS A 52 0.22 6.09 -37.12
C LYS A 52 -1.00 6.20 -38.04
N ASP A 53 -1.88 7.18 -37.78
CA ASP A 53 -3.13 7.36 -38.55
C ASP A 53 -2.90 7.90 -39.96
N GLN A 54 -1.65 8.28 -40.30
CA GLN A 54 -1.24 8.70 -41.65
C GLN A 54 -0.79 7.52 -42.52
N TYR A 55 -0.72 6.31 -41.94
CA TYR A 55 -0.22 5.11 -42.60
C TYR A 55 -1.15 3.94 -42.32
N GLU A 56 -1.16 2.96 -43.22
CA GLU A 56 -1.73 1.67 -42.90
C GLU A 56 -0.72 0.85 -42.11
N VAL A 57 -1.04 0.54 -40.84
CA VAL A 57 -0.09 -0.07 -39.90
C VAL A 57 -0.60 -1.33 -39.25
N THR A 58 0.34 -2.21 -38.89
CA THR A 58 0.11 -3.36 -38.02
C THR A 58 0.84 -3.14 -36.71
N PRO A 59 0.14 -3.18 -35.54
CA PRO A 59 0.78 -3.09 -34.26
C PRO A 59 1.55 -4.40 -33.95
N ILE A 60 2.77 -4.27 -33.45
CA ILE A 60 3.63 -5.39 -33.05
C ILE A 60 4.06 -5.16 -31.61
N HIS A 61 3.91 -6.18 -30.76
CA HIS A 61 4.43 -6.15 -29.40
C HIS A 61 5.94 -6.05 -29.41
N VAL A 62 6.47 -5.22 -28.52
CA VAL A 62 7.89 -5.00 -28.34
C VAL A 62 8.29 -5.27 -26.88
N ASP A 63 9.53 -5.75 -26.70
CA ASP A 63 10.04 -6.06 -25.36
C ASP A 63 10.03 -4.82 -24.46
N VAL A 64 9.43 -4.95 -23.28
CA VAL A 64 9.31 -3.84 -22.32
C VAL A 64 10.66 -3.32 -21.85
N ASN A 65 11.73 -4.13 -21.91
CA ASN A 65 13.06 -3.76 -21.46
C ASN A 65 13.80 -2.80 -22.42
N ILE A 66 13.32 -2.67 -23.66
CA ILE A 66 13.87 -1.74 -24.66
C ILE A 66 12.98 -0.51 -24.90
N VAL A 67 12.03 -0.27 -23.99
CA VAL A 67 11.15 0.92 -23.99
C VAL A 67 11.30 1.67 -22.67
N HIS A 68 11.74 2.91 -22.72
CA HIS A 68 11.95 3.76 -21.56
C HIS A 68 10.81 4.77 -21.43
N GLY A 69 9.91 4.53 -20.48
CA GLY A 69 8.62 5.22 -20.43
C GLY A 69 7.77 4.85 -21.65
N ASP A 70 7.60 5.78 -22.59
CA ASP A 70 6.92 5.55 -23.86
C ASP A 70 7.88 5.58 -25.07
N VAL A 71 9.18 5.78 -24.83
CA VAL A 71 10.17 5.98 -25.91
C VAL A 71 10.95 4.69 -26.17
N LEU A 72 10.96 4.27 -27.42
CA LEU A 72 11.72 3.12 -27.89
C LEU A 72 13.21 3.42 -27.95
N ASP A 73 14.02 2.51 -27.42
CA ASP A 73 15.45 2.45 -27.76
C ASP A 73 15.59 1.80 -29.14
N ILE A 74 15.83 2.65 -30.15
CA ILE A 74 15.90 2.22 -31.56
C ILE A 74 17.07 1.26 -31.82
N GLU A 75 18.24 1.48 -31.19
CA GLU A 75 19.41 0.64 -31.37
C GLU A 75 19.20 -0.73 -30.71
N ALA A 76 18.63 -0.76 -29.52
CA ALA A 76 18.24 -2.00 -28.87
C ALA A 76 17.16 -2.76 -29.68
N PHE A 77 16.20 -2.06 -30.30
CA PHE A 77 15.18 -2.66 -31.15
C PHE A 77 15.79 -3.29 -32.43
N ARG A 78 16.73 -2.61 -33.09
CA ARG A 78 17.46 -3.17 -34.24
C ARG A 78 18.27 -4.41 -33.88
N ALA A 79 18.81 -4.45 -32.67
CA ALA A 79 19.57 -5.59 -32.16
C ALA A 79 18.68 -6.74 -31.64
N TRP A 80 17.41 -6.45 -31.32
CA TRP A 80 16.48 -7.41 -30.70
C TRP A 80 16.13 -8.58 -31.60
N ARG A 81 15.96 -8.31 -32.93
CA ARG A 81 15.66 -9.35 -33.92
C ARG A 81 16.40 -9.11 -35.24
N PRO A 82 16.90 -10.17 -35.86
CA PRO A 82 17.64 -10.06 -37.16
C PRO A 82 16.85 -9.34 -38.25
N GLU A 83 15.52 -9.55 -38.31
CA GLU A 83 14.63 -8.92 -39.31
C GLU A 83 14.46 -7.42 -39.14
N TYR A 84 14.88 -6.85 -38.01
CA TYR A 84 14.77 -5.40 -37.71
C TYR A 84 16.11 -4.68 -37.76
N LYS A 85 17.19 -5.35 -38.14
CA LYS A 85 18.55 -4.77 -38.16
C LYS A 85 18.63 -3.48 -38.97
N ASP A 86 17.96 -3.45 -40.13
CA ASP A 86 17.97 -2.32 -41.05
C ASP A 86 16.64 -1.51 -40.99
N ALA A 87 15.87 -1.64 -39.89
CA ALA A 87 14.60 -0.99 -39.73
C ALA A 87 14.71 0.55 -39.82
N GLU A 88 13.78 1.15 -40.56
CA GLU A 88 13.61 2.59 -40.70
C GLU A 88 12.48 3.10 -39.80
N PHE A 89 12.59 4.35 -39.33
CA PHE A 89 11.65 4.91 -38.37
C PHE A 89 11.17 6.31 -38.78
N VAL A 90 9.85 6.55 -38.70
CA VAL A 90 9.26 7.88 -38.77
C VAL A 90 9.04 8.36 -37.35
N LEU A 91 9.75 9.41 -36.94
CA LEU A 91 9.86 9.89 -35.57
C LEU A 91 8.95 11.09 -35.30
N GLU A 92 8.59 11.29 -34.04
CA GLU A 92 7.96 12.47 -33.49
C GLU A 92 8.99 13.23 -32.63
N ASN A 93 9.35 14.46 -33.01
CA ASN A 93 10.33 15.26 -32.26
C ASN A 93 11.63 14.49 -31.94
N ASP A 94 12.17 13.83 -32.96
CA ASP A 94 13.40 13.00 -32.88
C ASP A 94 13.29 11.77 -31.95
N LYS A 95 12.08 11.35 -31.58
CA LYS A 95 11.82 10.17 -30.74
C LYS A 95 10.82 9.24 -31.39
N TYR A 96 10.96 7.95 -31.15
CA TYR A 96 9.94 6.98 -31.48
C TYR A 96 9.08 6.73 -30.23
N VAL A 97 7.81 7.13 -30.28
CA VAL A 97 6.84 6.93 -29.20
C VAL A 97 6.05 5.66 -29.46
N CYS A 98 6.08 4.71 -28.51
CA CYS A 98 5.32 3.48 -28.55
C CYS A 98 3.88 3.69 -28.11
N GLY A 99 2.96 2.88 -28.67
CA GLY A 99 1.67 2.65 -28.02
C GLY A 99 1.80 1.71 -26.82
N TRP A 100 0.77 1.66 -25.97
CA TRP A 100 0.74 0.74 -24.85
C TRP A 100 -0.68 0.29 -24.50
N ALA A 101 -0.78 -0.87 -23.88
CA ALA A 101 -2.01 -1.38 -23.27
C ALA A 101 -1.68 -2.23 -22.04
N VAL A 102 -2.64 -2.35 -21.12
CA VAL A 102 -2.55 -3.29 -19.99
C VAL A 102 -3.14 -4.61 -20.43
N GLU A 103 -2.31 -5.67 -20.41
CA GLU A 103 -2.67 -6.98 -20.89
C GLU A 103 -2.21 -8.08 -19.93
N LYS A 104 -2.68 -9.31 -20.14
CA LYS A 104 -2.15 -10.47 -19.43
C LYS A 104 -0.66 -10.61 -19.73
N MET A 105 0.16 -10.82 -18.67
CA MET A 105 1.58 -11.12 -18.85
C MET A 105 1.76 -12.43 -19.64
N SER A 106 2.55 -12.36 -20.69
CA SER A 106 2.89 -13.53 -21.51
C SER A 106 4.22 -13.31 -22.23
N LYS A 107 4.99 -14.38 -22.40
CA LYS A 107 6.26 -14.34 -23.14
C LYS A 107 6.07 -13.87 -24.58
N SER A 108 4.95 -14.21 -25.20
CA SER A 108 4.63 -13.81 -26.58
C SER A 108 4.25 -12.33 -26.71
N MET A 109 3.89 -11.68 -25.62
CA MET A 109 3.58 -10.24 -25.57
C MET A 109 4.77 -9.41 -25.08
N TYR A 110 5.88 -10.05 -24.68
CA TYR A 110 7.12 -9.40 -24.21
C TYR A 110 6.90 -8.40 -23.07
N ASN A 111 5.90 -8.66 -22.21
CA ASN A 111 5.47 -7.81 -21.13
C ASN A 111 5.62 -8.47 -19.75
N VAL A 112 6.45 -9.50 -19.64
CA VAL A 112 6.66 -10.24 -18.40
C VAL A 112 7.65 -9.50 -17.51
N VAL A 113 7.30 -9.33 -16.25
CA VAL A 113 8.23 -8.91 -15.19
C VAL A 113 8.86 -10.17 -14.59
N ASN A 114 10.19 -10.24 -14.58
CA ASN A 114 10.91 -11.37 -14.00
C ASN A 114 10.98 -11.20 -12.45
N PRO A 115 10.36 -12.11 -11.66
CA PRO A 115 10.42 -12.06 -10.20
C PRO A 115 11.83 -12.13 -9.65
N ASP A 116 12.75 -12.88 -10.29
CA ASP A 116 14.13 -13.03 -9.82
C ASP A 116 14.86 -11.67 -9.79
N LEU A 117 14.68 -10.86 -10.84
CA LEU A 117 15.27 -9.51 -10.89
C LEU A 117 14.67 -8.59 -9.83
N ILE A 118 13.38 -8.75 -9.51
CA ILE A 118 12.75 -7.98 -8.43
C ILE A 118 13.30 -8.41 -7.08
N VAL A 119 13.47 -9.71 -6.86
CA VAL A 119 14.05 -10.24 -5.60
C VAL A 119 15.51 -9.80 -5.44
N GLU A 120 16.30 -9.80 -6.51
CA GLU A 120 17.70 -9.32 -6.48
C GLU A 120 17.79 -7.83 -6.10
N ASN A 121 16.90 -7.00 -6.64
CA ASN A 121 16.93 -5.55 -6.43
C ASN A 121 16.25 -5.09 -5.13
N TYR A 122 15.20 -5.75 -4.69
CA TYR A 122 14.32 -5.29 -3.61
C TYR A 122 14.18 -6.28 -2.45
N GLY A 123 14.52 -7.55 -2.66
CA GLY A 123 14.31 -8.63 -1.70
C GLY A 123 12.92 -9.29 -1.81
N ALA A 124 12.86 -10.57 -1.41
CA ALA A 124 11.66 -11.40 -1.50
C ALA A 124 10.49 -10.85 -0.66
N ASP A 125 10.75 -10.34 0.53
CA ASP A 125 9.72 -9.76 1.40
C ASP A 125 9.07 -8.50 0.78
N THR A 126 9.86 -7.70 0.05
CA THR A 126 9.31 -6.54 -0.66
C THR A 126 8.39 -6.97 -1.79
N LEU A 127 8.78 -7.97 -2.58
CA LEU A 127 7.94 -8.53 -3.63
C LEU A 127 6.62 -9.05 -3.06
N ARG A 128 6.67 -9.89 -2.01
CA ARG A 128 5.49 -10.45 -1.34
C ARG A 128 4.53 -9.37 -0.84
N LEU A 129 5.07 -8.37 -0.13
CA LEU A 129 4.27 -7.24 0.36
C LEU A 129 3.64 -6.44 -0.78
N TYR A 130 4.39 -6.22 -1.85
CA TYR A 130 3.89 -5.43 -2.98
C TYR A 130 2.77 -6.16 -3.71
N GLU A 131 2.88 -7.46 -3.97
CA GLU A 131 1.80 -8.26 -4.57
C GLU A 131 0.52 -8.22 -3.73
N MET A 132 0.63 -8.31 -2.40
CA MET A 132 -0.51 -8.18 -1.50
C MET A 132 -1.05 -6.74 -1.42
N PHE A 133 -0.21 -5.73 -1.61
CA PHE A 133 -0.59 -4.32 -1.49
C PHE A 133 -1.24 -3.75 -2.75
N LEU A 134 -0.99 -4.32 -3.94
CA LEU A 134 -1.48 -3.84 -5.24
C LEU A 134 -3.00 -3.59 -5.29
N GLY A 135 -3.79 -4.29 -4.47
CA GLY A 135 -5.24 -4.10 -4.38
C GLY A 135 -5.98 -5.35 -3.92
N PRO A 136 -7.32 -5.37 -3.97
CA PRO A 136 -8.12 -6.53 -3.56
C PRO A 136 -7.73 -7.80 -4.33
N VAL A 137 -7.66 -8.95 -3.63
CA VAL A 137 -7.20 -10.23 -4.21
C VAL A 137 -7.98 -10.65 -5.45
N GLU A 138 -9.27 -10.38 -5.50
CA GLU A 138 -10.16 -10.81 -6.57
C GLU A 138 -10.05 -9.97 -7.86
N GLN A 139 -9.41 -8.80 -7.79
CA GLN A 139 -9.32 -7.89 -8.92
C GLN A 139 -8.00 -8.06 -9.68
N SER A 140 -8.08 -8.02 -11.01
CA SER A 140 -6.89 -7.91 -11.86
C SER A 140 -6.27 -6.51 -11.74
N LYS A 141 -4.94 -6.44 -11.74
CA LYS A 141 -4.18 -5.21 -11.45
C LYS A 141 -2.97 -5.10 -12.36
N PRO A 142 -2.68 -3.91 -12.89
CA PRO A 142 -1.43 -3.69 -13.61
C PRO A 142 -0.25 -3.70 -12.64
N TRP A 143 0.84 -4.34 -13.04
CA TRP A 143 2.13 -4.19 -12.38
C TRP A 143 2.69 -2.79 -12.63
N ASP A 144 3.12 -2.13 -11.58
CA ASP A 144 3.87 -0.87 -11.64
C ASP A 144 5.15 -0.99 -10.82
N THR A 145 6.29 -1.06 -11.51
CA THR A 145 7.60 -1.20 -10.86
C THR A 145 7.91 -0.02 -9.92
N ASN A 146 7.38 1.18 -10.19
CA ASN A 146 7.60 2.33 -9.30
C ASN A 146 6.86 2.20 -7.96
N GLY A 147 5.76 1.46 -7.93
CA GLY A 147 4.97 1.24 -6.72
C GLY A 147 5.68 0.39 -5.66
N ILE A 148 6.62 -0.48 -6.08
CA ILE A 148 7.34 -1.40 -5.17
C ILE A 148 8.25 -0.66 -4.18
N ASP A 149 8.77 0.52 -4.56
CA ASP A 149 9.59 1.36 -3.69
C ASP A 149 8.91 1.74 -2.38
N GLY A 150 7.57 1.88 -2.41
CA GLY A 150 6.77 2.16 -1.22
C GLY A 150 6.87 1.04 -0.19
N CYS A 151 6.76 -0.22 -0.63
CA CYS A 151 6.90 -1.40 0.22
C CYS A 151 8.35 -1.58 0.71
N HIS A 152 9.34 -1.33 -0.15
CA HIS A 152 10.74 -1.41 0.23
C HIS A 152 11.11 -0.37 1.31
N ARG A 153 10.66 0.89 1.15
CA ARG A 153 10.85 1.93 2.17
C ARG A 153 10.11 1.61 3.48
N PHE A 154 8.93 0.99 3.41
CA PHE A 154 8.22 0.52 4.59
C PHE A 154 9.04 -0.50 5.37
N LEU A 155 9.59 -1.54 4.72
CA LEU A 155 10.44 -2.54 5.39
C LEU A 155 11.69 -1.93 6.01
N LYS A 156 12.36 -0.99 5.33
CA LYS A 156 13.47 -0.22 5.92
C LYS A 156 13.06 0.56 7.16
N LYS A 157 11.86 1.15 7.14
CA LYS A 157 11.33 1.88 8.29
C LYS A 157 10.92 0.94 9.43
N PHE A 158 10.37 -0.23 9.09
CA PHE A 158 10.08 -1.28 10.05
C PHE A 158 11.34 -1.76 10.75
N TRP A 159 12.42 -2.06 10.00
CA TRP A 159 13.74 -2.39 10.54
C TRP A 159 14.27 -1.29 11.47
N GLY A 160 14.06 -0.04 11.10
CA GLY A 160 14.45 1.13 11.89
C GLY A 160 13.74 1.30 13.25
N LEU A 161 12.69 0.51 13.56
CA LEU A 161 12.12 0.42 14.91
C LEU A 161 12.99 -0.45 15.85
N PHE A 162 13.81 -1.32 15.29
CA PHE A 162 14.64 -2.29 16.03
C PHE A 162 16.11 -1.90 16.05
N TYR A 163 16.60 -1.31 14.97
CA TYR A 163 18.00 -0.93 14.85
C TYR A 163 18.16 0.53 14.51
N ASN A 164 19.07 1.19 15.20
CA ASN A 164 19.48 2.52 14.79
C ASN A 164 20.21 2.42 13.45
N LEU A 165 19.65 3.03 12.41
CA LEU A 165 20.17 2.90 11.04
C LEU A 165 21.55 3.52 10.82
N ARG A 166 22.05 4.34 11.77
CA ARG A 166 23.41 4.96 11.70
C ARG A 166 24.45 4.16 12.47
N THR A 167 24.09 3.65 13.66
CA THR A 167 25.02 2.98 14.56
C THR A 167 24.95 1.46 14.47
N GLY A 168 23.84 0.90 13.94
CA GLY A 168 23.57 -0.53 13.95
C GLY A 168 23.16 -1.07 15.34
N GLU A 169 22.96 -0.20 16.32
CA GLU A 169 22.59 -0.57 17.69
C GLU A 169 21.15 -1.10 17.76
N PHE A 170 20.97 -2.20 18.48
CA PHE A 170 19.65 -2.77 18.77
C PHE A 170 18.97 -1.96 19.86
N MET A 171 17.79 -1.42 19.58
CA MET A 171 17.10 -0.45 20.43
C MET A 171 16.01 -1.01 21.36
N PRO A 172 15.34 -2.16 21.05
CA PRO A 172 14.24 -2.65 21.88
C PRO A 172 14.68 -2.91 23.32
N ASN A 173 13.84 -2.50 24.26
CA ASN A 173 14.07 -2.61 25.70
C ASN A 173 12.75 -2.89 26.44
N ASP A 174 12.83 -3.17 27.74
CA ASP A 174 11.69 -3.50 28.60
C ASP A 174 11.06 -2.24 29.25
N GLY A 175 11.29 -1.04 28.70
CA GLY A 175 10.65 0.19 29.14
C GLY A 175 9.13 0.15 28.96
N GLU A 176 8.42 0.99 29.73
CA GLU A 176 6.96 1.08 29.64
C GLU A 176 6.50 1.67 28.29
N ALA A 177 5.43 1.07 27.74
CA ALA A 177 4.79 1.60 26.52
C ALA A 177 3.84 2.75 26.87
N THR A 178 3.82 3.76 26.02
CA THR A 178 2.84 4.85 26.16
C THR A 178 1.45 4.42 25.70
N ALA A 179 0.41 5.14 26.15
CA ALA A 179 -0.97 4.88 25.74
C ALA A 179 -1.15 4.98 24.21
N GLU A 180 -0.44 5.89 23.55
CA GLU A 180 -0.45 6.05 22.10
C GLU A 180 0.18 4.86 21.36
N GLN A 181 1.31 4.37 21.86
CA GLN A 181 1.98 3.17 21.32
C GLN A 181 1.10 1.93 21.47
N LEU A 182 0.50 1.74 22.66
CA LEU A 182 -0.45 0.66 22.92
C LEU A 182 -1.64 0.73 21.98
N LYS A 183 -2.26 1.90 21.84
CA LYS A 183 -3.40 2.13 20.94
C LYS A 183 -3.05 1.80 19.49
N SER A 184 -1.91 2.28 18.99
CA SER A 184 -1.46 2.04 17.61
C SER A 184 -1.31 0.55 17.31
N VAL A 185 -0.59 -0.20 18.18
CA VAL A 185 -0.37 -1.64 17.98
C VAL A 185 -1.68 -2.43 18.09
N HIS A 186 -2.50 -2.17 19.12
CA HIS A 186 -3.76 -2.89 19.29
C HIS A 186 -4.77 -2.59 18.17
N LYS A 187 -4.79 -1.38 17.62
CA LYS A 187 -5.57 -1.01 16.42
C LYS A 187 -5.12 -1.78 15.19
N LEU A 188 -3.80 -1.90 14.98
CA LEU A 188 -3.23 -2.73 13.92
C LEU A 188 -3.64 -4.19 14.08
N LEU A 189 -3.42 -4.80 15.27
CA LEU A 189 -3.74 -6.20 15.52
C LEU A 189 -5.21 -6.51 15.27
N LYS A 190 -6.13 -5.66 15.73
CA LYS A 190 -7.56 -5.79 15.44
C LYS A 190 -7.84 -5.78 13.94
N LYS A 191 -7.23 -4.82 13.23
CA LYS A 191 -7.41 -4.68 11.78
C LYS A 191 -6.87 -5.87 11.01
N VAL A 192 -5.63 -6.29 11.26
CA VAL A 192 -5.00 -7.40 10.55
C VAL A 192 -5.68 -8.73 10.84
N SER A 193 -6.09 -8.98 12.09
CA SER A 193 -6.84 -10.19 12.47
C SER A 193 -8.19 -10.30 11.76
N ALA A 194 -8.81 -9.18 11.40
CA ALA A 194 -10.03 -9.14 10.61
C ALA A 194 -9.77 -9.25 9.11
N ASP A 195 -8.69 -8.62 8.61
CA ASP A 195 -8.39 -8.54 7.19
C ASP A 195 -7.86 -9.85 6.59
N ILE A 196 -7.07 -10.63 7.35
CA ILE A 196 -6.51 -11.88 6.85
C ILE A 196 -7.60 -12.88 6.44
N PRO A 197 -8.60 -13.22 7.30
CA PRO A 197 -9.68 -14.12 6.90
C PRO A 197 -10.58 -13.56 5.79
N ALA A 198 -10.64 -12.23 5.67
CA ALA A 198 -11.40 -11.53 4.63
C ALA A 198 -10.62 -11.36 3.32
N PHE A 199 -9.38 -11.84 3.22
CA PHE A 199 -8.49 -11.64 2.07
C PHE A 199 -8.24 -10.17 1.71
N SER A 200 -8.41 -9.26 2.66
CA SER A 200 -8.18 -7.82 2.50
C SER A 200 -6.72 -7.44 2.77
N TYR A 201 -5.78 -8.11 2.11
CA TYR A 201 -4.35 -7.97 2.37
C TYR A 201 -3.82 -6.56 2.11
N ASN A 202 -4.34 -5.88 1.09
CA ASN A 202 -3.95 -4.51 0.76
C ASN A 202 -4.26 -3.52 1.90
N THR A 203 -5.39 -3.68 2.58
CA THR A 203 -5.74 -2.85 3.75
C THR A 203 -4.93 -3.23 4.98
N ALA A 204 -4.58 -4.50 5.16
CA ALA A 204 -3.67 -4.95 6.21
C ALA A 204 -2.27 -4.33 6.04
N VAL A 205 -1.69 -4.37 4.83
CA VAL A 205 -0.38 -3.74 4.54
C VAL A 205 -0.42 -2.23 4.79
N ALA A 206 -1.49 -1.54 4.36
CA ALA A 206 -1.68 -0.12 4.65
C ALA A 206 -1.75 0.16 6.17
N ALA A 207 -2.42 -0.70 6.94
CA ALA A 207 -2.50 -0.57 8.40
C ALA A 207 -1.11 -0.74 9.06
N PHE A 208 -0.27 -1.67 8.59
CA PHE A 208 1.13 -1.78 9.02
C PHE A 208 1.91 -0.51 8.75
N MET A 209 1.77 0.08 7.55
CA MET A 209 2.46 1.33 7.20
C MET A 209 2.08 2.48 8.14
N ILE A 210 0.79 2.60 8.49
CA ILE A 210 0.29 3.61 9.44
C ILE A 210 0.90 3.37 10.82
N CYS A 211 0.79 2.15 11.36
CA CYS A 211 1.29 1.80 12.70
C CYS A 211 2.80 2.06 12.82
N VAL A 212 3.59 1.64 11.84
CA VAL A 212 5.05 1.87 11.82
C VAL A 212 5.38 3.36 11.79
N ASN A 213 4.60 4.18 11.07
CA ASN A 213 4.76 5.62 11.09
C ASN A 213 4.49 6.22 12.48
N GLU A 214 3.38 5.81 13.13
CA GLU A 214 3.00 6.25 14.46
C GLU A 214 4.05 5.83 15.50
N LEU A 215 4.49 4.58 15.51
CA LEU A 215 5.51 4.06 16.43
C LEU A 215 6.88 4.74 16.24
N SER A 216 7.26 5.01 14.98
CA SER A 216 8.49 5.72 14.66
C SER A 216 8.46 7.16 15.18
N GLN A 217 7.33 7.87 15.04
CA GLN A 217 7.15 9.21 15.58
C GLN A 217 7.13 9.23 17.12
N ALA A 218 6.54 8.21 17.73
CA ALA A 218 6.49 8.01 19.17
C ALA A 218 7.79 7.42 19.76
N HIS A 219 8.84 7.22 18.95
CA HIS A 219 10.12 6.63 19.36
C HIS A 219 9.94 5.33 20.16
N CYS A 220 9.07 4.44 19.70
CA CYS A 220 8.75 3.20 20.39
C CYS A 220 9.95 2.24 20.42
N THR A 221 10.38 1.87 21.63
CA THR A 221 11.41 0.86 21.88
C THR A 221 10.91 -0.27 22.77
N ASN A 222 9.61 -0.30 23.12
CA ASN A 222 9.04 -1.33 23.97
C ASN A 222 9.09 -2.70 23.31
N LYS A 223 9.91 -3.61 23.86
CA LYS A 223 10.17 -4.96 23.34
C LYS A 223 8.91 -5.79 23.19
N ALA A 224 7.99 -5.73 24.16
CA ALA A 224 6.77 -6.53 24.14
C ALA A 224 5.81 -6.12 23.00
N LEU A 225 5.67 -4.81 22.74
CA LEU A 225 4.88 -4.32 21.61
C LEU A 225 5.51 -4.66 20.27
N LEU A 226 6.82 -4.46 20.15
CA LEU A 226 7.57 -4.76 18.92
C LEU A 226 7.54 -6.26 18.60
N SER A 227 7.58 -7.14 19.61
CA SER A 227 7.41 -8.59 19.41
C SER A 227 6.04 -8.95 18.82
N LYS A 228 4.95 -8.33 19.30
CA LYS A 228 3.60 -8.52 18.72
C LYS A 228 3.55 -8.06 17.26
N LEU A 229 4.24 -6.98 16.95
CA LEU A 229 4.31 -6.41 15.60
C LEU A 229 5.04 -7.34 14.62
N VAL A 230 6.14 -7.96 15.06
CA VAL A 230 6.91 -8.95 14.29
C VAL A 230 6.07 -10.16 13.96
N VAL A 231 5.40 -10.76 14.96
CA VAL A 231 4.52 -11.93 14.74
C VAL A 231 3.39 -11.59 13.76
N ALA A 232 2.77 -10.44 13.90
CA ALA A 232 1.70 -10.01 13.00
C ALA A 232 2.18 -9.78 11.55
N LEU A 233 3.45 -9.37 11.35
CA LEU A 233 4.04 -9.15 10.03
C LEU A 233 4.51 -10.45 9.35
N ALA A 234 4.83 -11.49 10.10
CA ALA A 234 5.43 -12.73 9.59
C ALA A 234 4.70 -13.35 8.38
N PRO A 235 3.36 -13.42 8.30
CA PRO A 235 2.67 -13.94 7.12
C PRO A 235 2.93 -13.12 5.84
N PHE A 236 3.22 -11.83 5.98
CA PHE A 236 3.43 -10.89 4.87
C PHE A 236 4.90 -10.80 4.46
N ALA A 237 5.81 -10.74 5.43
CA ALA A 237 7.25 -10.56 5.23
C ALA A 237 8.03 -11.49 6.18
N PRO A 238 8.10 -12.80 5.86
CA PRO A 238 8.61 -13.83 6.78
C PRO A 238 10.11 -13.68 7.07
N HIS A 239 10.95 -13.26 6.11
CA HIS A 239 12.39 -13.23 6.31
C HIS A 239 12.82 -12.14 7.30
N ILE A 240 12.32 -10.91 7.12
CA ILE A 240 12.59 -9.82 8.08
C ILE A 240 11.97 -10.11 9.45
N ALA A 241 10.79 -10.75 9.47
CA ALA A 241 10.13 -11.11 10.72
C ALA A 241 10.94 -12.17 11.50
N GLU A 242 11.45 -13.20 10.83
CA GLU A 242 12.29 -14.24 11.46
C GLU A 242 13.57 -13.66 12.04
N GLU A 243 14.28 -12.82 11.27
CA GLU A 243 15.52 -12.18 11.72
C GLU A 243 15.28 -11.30 12.96
N LEU A 244 14.24 -10.48 12.95
CA LEU A 244 13.91 -9.62 14.09
C LEU A 244 13.39 -10.42 15.29
N TRP A 245 12.68 -11.52 15.06
CA TRP A 245 12.21 -12.41 16.10
C TRP A 245 13.36 -13.09 16.86
N ALA A 246 14.37 -13.55 16.12
CA ALA A 246 15.61 -14.07 16.70
C ALA A 246 16.38 -12.97 17.45
N ALA A 247 16.49 -11.75 16.88
CA ALA A 247 17.15 -10.62 17.54
C ALA A 247 16.47 -10.19 18.86
N LEU A 248 15.16 -10.41 18.98
CA LEU A 248 14.41 -10.22 20.22
C LEU A 248 14.70 -11.28 21.29
N GLY A 249 15.51 -12.30 20.98
CA GLY A 249 15.94 -13.35 21.90
C GLY A 249 15.08 -14.61 21.91
N ASN A 250 14.29 -14.84 20.86
CA ASN A 250 13.49 -16.06 20.71
C ASN A 250 14.31 -17.13 19.97
N GLU A 251 14.24 -18.38 20.46
CA GLU A 251 14.99 -19.51 19.91
C GLU A 251 14.18 -20.28 18.84
N GLN A 252 12.85 -20.22 18.90
CA GLN A 252 11.97 -20.91 17.96
C GLN A 252 11.60 -19.95 16.82
N SER A 253 11.17 -20.53 15.67
CA SER A 253 10.71 -19.74 14.53
C SER A 253 9.51 -18.86 14.89
N VAL A 254 9.44 -17.68 14.28
CA VAL A 254 8.28 -16.78 14.38
C VAL A 254 7.00 -17.45 13.86
N CYS A 255 7.12 -18.43 12.98
CA CYS A 255 5.99 -19.21 12.45
C CYS A 255 5.29 -20.06 13.52
N ASP A 256 6.00 -20.43 14.59
CA ASP A 256 5.46 -21.20 15.71
C ASP A 256 4.92 -20.29 16.83
N ALA A 257 5.08 -18.98 16.70
CA ALA A 257 4.62 -18.02 17.69
C ALA A 257 3.09 -17.92 17.69
N GLN A 258 2.53 -17.77 18.91
CA GLN A 258 1.09 -17.56 19.05
C GLN A 258 0.68 -16.21 18.46
N TRP A 259 -0.40 -16.21 17.65
CA TRP A 259 -0.96 -14.97 17.11
C TRP A 259 -1.31 -13.96 18.21
N PRO A 260 -0.83 -12.71 18.14
CA PRO A 260 -1.01 -11.74 19.22
C PRO A 260 -2.45 -11.26 19.30
N ALA A 261 -3.05 -11.39 20.47
CA ALA A 261 -4.38 -10.86 20.76
C ALA A 261 -4.34 -9.33 20.91
N TYR A 262 -5.39 -8.65 20.45
CA TYR A 262 -5.63 -7.24 20.77
C TYR A 262 -6.56 -7.13 22.00
N GLU A 263 -6.48 -6.00 22.69
CA GLU A 263 -7.32 -5.68 23.85
C GLU A 263 -8.13 -4.41 23.58
N GLU A 264 -9.46 -4.50 23.68
CA GLU A 264 -10.38 -3.38 23.40
C GLU A 264 -10.13 -2.16 24.30
N LYS A 265 -9.68 -2.37 25.55
CA LYS A 265 -9.38 -1.28 26.48
C LYS A 265 -8.36 -0.25 25.94
N TYR A 266 -7.45 -0.66 25.05
CA TYR A 266 -6.48 0.24 24.40
C TYR A 266 -7.02 0.95 23.17
N LEU A 267 -8.20 0.53 22.66
CA LEU A 267 -8.85 1.10 21.50
C LEU A 267 -9.83 2.20 21.85
N GLU A 268 -10.20 2.31 23.13
CA GLU A 268 -11.08 3.37 23.59
C GLU A 268 -10.41 4.73 23.35
N GLU A 269 -11.18 5.64 22.77
CA GLU A 269 -10.73 7.00 22.60
C GLU A 269 -10.72 7.69 23.97
N SER A 270 -9.55 8.05 24.46
CA SER A 270 -9.43 8.84 25.68
C SER A 270 -9.98 10.26 25.51
N GLU A 271 -9.95 10.77 24.28
CA GLU A 271 -10.41 12.11 23.93
C GLU A 271 -11.22 12.12 22.63
N ALA A 272 -12.25 12.94 22.59
CA ALA A 272 -13.03 13.23 21.39
C ALA A 272 -12.81 14.69 20.96
N GLN A 273 -12.37 14.90 19.72
CA GLN A 273 -12.26 16.23 19.12
C GLN A 273 -13.65 16.70 18.68
N LEU A 274 -14.16 17.75 19.31
CA LEU A 274 -15.43 18.35 18.92
C LEU A 274 -15.21 19.73 18.29
N ALA A 275 -15.94 20.01 17.21
CA ALA A 275 -15.98 21.34 16.64
C ALA A 275 -16.84 22.26 17.53
N ILE A 276 -16.31 23.42 17.93
CA ILE A 276 -17.06 24.46 18.66
C ILE A 276 -17.62 25.45 17.64
N ALA A 277 -18.94 25.56 17.60
CA ALA A 277 -19.68 26.45 16.71
C ALA A 277 -20.46 27.51 17.47
N PHE A 278 -20.59 28.68 16.86
CA PHE A 278 -21.44 29.77 17.34
C PHE A 278 -22.49 30.06 16.28
N ASN A 279 -23.77 29.98 16.67
CA ASN A 279 -24.92 30.13 15.76
C ASN A 279 -24.79 29.30 14.48
N GLY A 280 -24.36 28.03 14.64
CA GLY A 280 -24.19 27.04 13.54
C GLY A 280 -22.92 27.20 12.70
N LYS A 281 -22.06 28.20 12.97
CA LYS A 281 -20.79 28.37 12.23
C LYS A 281 -19.63 27.81 13.07
N PRO A 282 -18.92 26.74 12.62
CA PRO A 282 -17.75 26.21 13.32
C PRO A 282 -16.63 27.26 13.39
N ARG A 283 -15.95 27.33 14.55
CA ARG A 283 -14.90 28.33 14.80
C ARG A 283 -13.56 27.71 15.15
N PHE A 284 -13.53 26.68 15.99
CA PHE A 284 -12.33 25.96 16.38
C PHE A 284 -12.67 24.54 16.82
N GLN A 285 -11.67 23.71 17.01
CA GLN A 285 -11.80 22.37 17.58
C GLN A 285 -11.23 22.35 19.00
N LYS A 286 -11.83 21.53 19.88
CA LYS A 286 -11.38 21.28 21.24
C LYS A 286 -11.49 19.81 21.58
N ALA A 287 -10.45 19.27 22.25
CA ALA A 287 -10.44 17.93 22.80
C ALA A 287 -11.24 17.89 24.10
N PHE A 288 -12.05 16.87 24.27
CA PHE A 288 -12.79 16.55 25.48
C PHE A 288 -12.54 15.09 25.84
N ALA A 289 -12.53 14.75 27.12
CA ALA A 289 -12.49 13.36 27.53
C ALA A 289 -13.64 12.57 26.88
N ALA A 290 -13.38 11.37 26.36
CA ALA A 290 -14.38 10.58 25.62
C ALA A 290 -15.60 10.21 26.49
N ASN A 291 -15.43 10.16 27.79
CA ASN A 291 -16.47 9.93 28.81
C ASN A 291 -17.03 11.21 29.42
N ALA A 292 -16.65 12.40 28.90
CA ALA A 292 -17.16 13.66 29.41
C ALA A 292 -18.67 13.76 29.22
N THR A 293 -19.37 14.17 30.25
CA THR A 293 -20.82 14.43 30.21
C THR A 293 -21.11 15.67 29.36
N ASN A 294 -22.33 15.78 28.84
CA ASN A 294 -22.73 16.96 28.08
C ASN A 294 -22.55 18.26 28.89
N ALA A 295 -22.81 18.22 30.20
CA ALA A 295 -22.62 19.37 31.07
C ALA A 295 -21.15 19.80 31.18
N GLU A 296 -20.23 18.85 31.31
CA GLU A 296 -18.78 19.12 31.33
C GLU A 296 -18.29 19.67 29.99
N ILE A 297 -18.80 19.12 28.89
CA ILE A 297 -18.49 19.59 27.54
C ILE A 297 -18.99 21.03 27.33
N GLU A 298 -20.24 21.34 27.73
CA GLU A 298 -20.81 22.68 27.68
C GLU A 298 -19.99 23.69 28.47
N GLN A 299 -19.69 23.35 29.74
CA GLN A 299 -18.92 24.22 30.64
C GLN A 299 -17.50 24.46 30.08
N ALA A 300 -16.83 23.41 29.66
CA ALA A 300 -15.49 23.52 29.10
C ALA A 300 -15.44 24.29 27.75
N ALA A 301 -16.48 24.16 26.92
CA ALA A 301 -16.59 24.92 25.67
C ALA A 301 -16.87 26.41 25.91
N MET A 302 -17.69 26.73 26.91
CA MET A 302 -17.97 28.12 27.28
C MET A 302 -16.78 28.83 27.95
N ASN A 303 -16.01 28.10 28.77
CA ASN A 303 -14.86 28.65 29.49
C ASN A 303 -13.56 28.66 28.65
N ASP A 304 -13.60 28.23 27.40
CA ASP A 304 -12.42 28.27 26.53
C ASP A 304 -12.10 29.73 26.16
N GLU A 305 -10.83 30.14 26.29
CA GLU A 305 -10.37 31.51 25.96
C GLU A 305 -10.77 31.93 24.53
N ARG A 306 -10.78 30.96 23.58
CA ARG A 306 -11.18 31.21 22.20
C ARG A 306 -12.69 31.48 22.06
N SER A 307 -13.50 31.06 23.01
CA SER A 307 -14.94 31.33 23.06
C SER A 307 -15.25 32.74 23.51
N ALA A 308 -14.40 33.35 24.34
CA ALA A 308 -14.62 34.67 24.97
C ALA A 308 -14.99 35.74 23.93
N LYS A 309 -14.25 35.84 22.83
CA LYS A 309 -14.50 36.82 21.75
C LYS A 309 -15.84 36.65 21.03
N PHE A 310 -16.48 35.47 21.12
CA PHE A 310 -17.77 35.22 20.54
C PHE A 310 -18.92 35.39 21.52
N LEU A 311 -18.60 35.40 22.81
CA LEU A 311 -19.55 35.57 23.91
C LEU A 311 -19.61 37.03 24.40
N GLU A 312 -18.57 37.82 24.14
CA GLU A 312 -18.48 39.22 24.57
C GLU A 312 -19.69 40.06 24.12
N GLY A 313 -20.40 40.65 25.06
CA GLY A 313 -21.59 41.47 24.81
C GLY A 313 -22.84 40.70 24.35
N LYS A 314 -22.85 39.36 24.45
CA LYS A 314 -23.96 38.52 24.00
C LYS A 314 -24.50 37.64 25.11
N GLN A 315 -25.78 37.35 25.04
CA GLN A 315 -26.44 36.42 25.95
C GLN A 315 -26.46 35.00 25.32
N VAL A 316 -25.98 33.99 26.07
CA VAL A 316 -26.12 32.58 25.66
C VAL A 316 -27.57 32.16 25.85
N VAL A 317 -28.18 31.75 24.75
CA VAL A 317 -29.57 31.26 24.72
C VAL A 317 -29.64 29.76 24.99
N LYS A 318 -28.74 29.00 24.36
CA LYS A 318 -28.70 27.54 24.46
C LYS A 318 -27.37 27.02 24.01
N VAL A 319 -26.88 25.93 24.63
CA VAL A 319 -25.76 25.11 24.14
C VAL A 319 -26.32 23.75 23.70
N ILE A 320 -25.94 23.31 22.52
CA ILE A 320 -26.38 22.05 21.94
C ILE A 320 -25.13 21.19 21.74
N VAL A 321 -25.00 20.12 22.50
CA VAL A 321 -23.92 19.12 22.34
C VAL A 321 -24.46 17.97 21.48
N VAL A 322 -23.82 17.75 20.32
CA VAL A 322 -24.02 16.56 19.54
C VAL A 322 -22.81 15.65 19.76
N PRO A 323 -22.96 14.52 20.47
CA PRO A 323 -21.86 13.65 20.84
C PRO A 323 -21.00 13.27 19.62
N LYS A 324 -19.67 13.32 19.81
CA LYS A 324 -18.65 13.00 18.80
C LYS A 324 -18.69 13.85 17.50
N LYS A 325 -19.41 14.98 17.48
CA LYS A 325 -19.53 15.83 16.30
C LYS A 325 -19.25 17.31 16.57
N ILE A 326 -20.13 17.97 17.33
CA ILE A 326 -20.11 19.43 17.43
C ILE A 326 -20.75 19.91 18.73
N VAL A 327 -20.24 21.01 19.26
CA VAL A 327 -20.88 21.81 20.30
C VAL A 327 -21.31 23.13 19.66
N ASN A 328 -22.60 23.40 19.63
CA ASN A 328 -23.12 24.63 19.04
C ASN A 328 -23.65 25.56 20.15
N ILE A 329 -23.01 26.70 20.35
CA ILE A 329 -23.39 27.73 21.32
C ILE A 329 -24.24 28.76 20.57
N VAL A 330 -25.52 28.82 20.93
CA VAL A 330 -26.46 29.78 20.35
C VAL A 330 -26.43 31.05 21.20
N VAL A 331 -26.04 32.17 20.58
CA VAL A 331 -25.95 33.48 21.25
C VAL A 331 -26.87 34.49 20.56
N LYS A 332 -27.45 35.40 21.36
CA LYS A 332 -28.24 36.53 20.93
C LYS A 332 -27.55 37.81 21.44
N GLY A 333 -27.30 38.71 20.54
CA GLY A 333 -26.74 40.03 20.83
C GLY A 333 -27.68 41.11 20.38
#